data_2dc1830b94e3d283b779ee2d06216e04
#
_entry.id   2dc1830b94e3d283b779ee2d06216e04
#
_cell.length_a   1.000
_cell.length_b   1.000
_cell.length_c   1.000
_cell.angle_alpha   90.00
_cell.angle_beta   90.00
_cell.angle_gamma   90.00
#
_symmetry.space_group_name_H-M   'P 1'
#
loop_
_entity.id
_entity.type
_entity.pdbx_description
1 polymer ?
#
loop_
_entity_poly.entity_id
_entity_poly.type
_entity_poly.pdbx_seq_one_letter_code
_entity_poly.pdbx_strand_id
1 'polypeptide(L)'
;LIAALLLVCMIFTGVSFRFLMLGYLKNDKKETLSADAAAVASLAEAYDSTGELEENWDFRLSLSLFSDVGEAEALVCDENGFVVLCSCDEFNCEHIGRQVDANLITEIDASGETFRVGTLNGIHDGKRYIAGRPIVSSDTDETIGYVVISSDMTQITDFMQRSTSLFFYVAIIVLVLALAAATFLSHQLSQPLARVA
;
A
#
# COMPACT_ATOMS: atom_id res chain seq x y z
N LEU A 1 -26.72 30.55 11.44
CA LEU A 1 -25.58 30.30 12.32
C LEU A 1 -25.32 28.78 12.53
N ILE A 2 -26.34 28.01 13.00
CA ILE A 2 -26.25 26.59 13.27
C ILE A 2 -25.83 25.76 12.01
N ALA A 3 -26.49 26.03 10.87
CA ALA A 3 -26.17 25.38 9.61
C ALA A 3 -24.73 25.64 9.15
N ALA A 4 -24.23 26.88 9.33
CA ALA A 4 -22.86 27.22 8.99
C ALA A 4 -21.86 26.51 9.91
N LEU A 5 -22.14 26.39 11.19
CA LEU A 5 -21.32 25.67 12.15
C LEU A 5 -21.25 24.17 11.81
N LEU A 6 -22.40 23.56 11.49
CA LEU A 6 -22.45 22.14 11.07
C LEU A 6 -21.64 21.90 9.80
N LEU A 7 -21.74 22.78 8.80
CA LEU A 7 -20.92 22.69 7.57
C LEU A 7 -19.43 22.76 7.86
N VAL A 8 -18.99 23.69 8.70
CA VAL A 8 -17.57 23.81 9.09
C VAL A 8 -17.10 22.54 9.81
N CYS A 9 -17.87 22.02 10.76
CA CYS A 9 -17.54 20.77 11.46
C CYS A 9 -17.44 19.59 10.47
N MET A 10 -18.34 19.47 9.50
CA MET A 10 -18.32 18.41 8.50
C MET A 10 -17.08 18.48 7.60
N ILE A 11 -16.74 19.70 7.13
CA ILE A 11 -15.53 19.87 6.31
C ILE A 11 -14.28 19.50 7.12
N PHE A 12 -14.19 19.97 8.35
CA PHE A 12 -13.05 19.67 9.22
C PHE A 12 -12.94 18.16 9.50
N THR A 13 -14.04 17.48 9.79
CA THR A 13 -14.08 16.04 10.00
C THR A 13 -13.67 15.28 8.73
N GLY A 14 -14.16 15.70 7.56
CA GLY A 14 -13.79 15.06 6.28
C GLY A 14 -12.31 15.21 5.94
N VAL A 15 -11.74 16.40 6.16
CA VAL A 15 -10.30 16.65 5.95
C VAL A 15 -9.45 15.83 6.92
N SER A 16 -9.83 15.82 8.20
CA SER A 16 -9.15 15.04 9.23
C SER A 16 -9.19 13.54 8.94
N PHE A 17 -10.36 13.02 8.55
CA PHE A 17 -10.55 11.63 8.15
C PHE A 17 -9.61 11.25 6.99
N ARG A 18 -9.59 12.07 5.94
CA ARG A 18 -8.72 11.83 4.78
C ARG A 18 -7.25 11.79 5.17
N PHE A 19 -6.80 12.72 6.01
CA PHE A 19 -5.41 12.80 6.44
C PHE A 19 -5.00 11.58 7.29
N LEU A 20 -5.83 11.20 8.26
CA LEU A 20 -5.60 10.04 9.12
C LEU A 20 -5.61 8.73 8.31
N MET A 21 -6.56 8.60 7.39
CA MET A 21 -6.71 7.40 6.55
C MET A 21 -5.53 7.19 5.62
N LEU A 22 -5.01 8.27 4.98
CA LEU A 22 -3.81 8.20 4.15
C LEU A 22 -2.59 7.76 4.95
N GLY A 23 -2.41 8.29 6.15
CA GLY A 23 -1.32 7.89 7.05
C GLY A 23 -1.41 6.42 7.45
N TYR A 24 -2.62 5.99 7.82
CA TYR A 24 -2.89 4.60 8.20
C TYR A 24 -2.62 3.63 7.04
N LEU A 25 -3.21 3.87 5.86
CA LEU A 25 -3.03 2.99 4.70
C LEU A 25 -1.58 2.90 4.22
N LYS A 26 -0.84 4.01 4.27
CA LYS A 26 0.59 4.00 3.93
C LYS A 26 1.40 3.16 4.92
N ASN A 27 1.10 3.28 6.22
CA ASN A 27 1.80 2.52 7.25
C ASN A 27 1.45 1.03 7.19
N ASP A 28 0.18 0.71 6.98
CA ASP A 28 -0.32 -0.65 6.79
C ASP A 28 0.34 -1.33 5.57
N LYS A 29 0.41 -0.61 4.42
CA LYS A 29 1.11 -1.12 3.23
C LYS A 29 2.62 -1.30 3.48
N LYS A 30 3.24 -0.40 4.24
CA LYS A 30 4.65 -0.55 4.62
C LYS A 30 4.85 -1.84 5.41
N GLU A 31 4.06 -2.06 6.44
CA GLU A 31 4.16 -3.23 7.31
C GLU A 31 3.92 -4.52 6.53
N THR A 32 2.87 -4.55 5.68
CA THR A 32 2.56 -5.70 4.83
C THR A 32 3.70 -6.01 3.86
N LEU A 33 4.13 -5.04 3.06
CA LEU A 33 5.18 -5.28 2.06
C LEU A 33 6.54 -5.62 2.67
N SER A 34 6.87 -5.05 3.84
CA SER A 34 8.10 -5.41 4.56
C SER A 34 8.03 -6.83 5.12
N ALA A 35 6.87 -7.27 5.61
CA ALA A 35 6.66 -8.64 6.05
C ALA A 35 6.72 -9.63 4.88
N ASP A 36 6.14 -9.25 3.75
CA ASP A 36 6.17 -10.03 2.51
C ASP A 36 7.60 -10.16 1.98
N ALA A 37 8.38 -9.08 1.95
CA ALA A 37 9.78 -9.12 1.56
C ALA A 37 10.61 -10.03 2.48
N ALA A 38 10.34 -10.00 3.79
CA ALA A 38 10.98 -10.90 4.75
C ALA A 38 10.62 -12.37 4.50
N ALA A 39 9.35 -12.66 4.22
CA ALA A 39 8.90 -14.02 3.95
C ALA A 39 9.54 -14.59 2.68
N VAL A 40 9.58 -13.80 1.59
CA VAL A 40 10.22 -14.23 0.34
C VAL A 40 11.74 -14.36 0.50
N ALA A 41 12.39 -13.46 1.25
CA ALA A 41 13.82 -13.57 1.52
C ALA A 41 14.14 -14.85 2.30
N SER A 42 13.40 -15.15 3.38
CA SER A 42 13.58 -16.39 4.15
C SER A 42 13.27 -17.64 3.32
N LEU A 43 12.34 -17.55 2.38
CA LEU A 43 12.08 -18.65 1.45
C LEU A 43 13.27 -18.84 0.50
N ALA A 44 13.82 -17.76 -0.05
CA ALA A 44 15.00 -17.80 -0.92
C ALA A 44 16.22 -18.39 -0.20
N GLU A 45 16.48 -17.99 1.06
CA GLU A 45 17.53 -18.59 1.90
C GLU A 45 17.38 -20.09 2.07
N ALA A 46 16.14 -20.56 2.30
CA ALA A 46 15.88 -22.00 2.46
C ALA A 46 16.14 -22.80 1.18
N TYR A 47 15.90 -22.21 0.01
CA TYR A 47 16.15 -22.86 -1.28
C TYR A 47 17.57 -22.68 -1.79
N ASP A 48 18.32 -21.66 -1.36
CA ASP A 48 19.73 -21.46 -1.73
C ASP A 48 20.59 -22.66 -1.36
N SER A 49 20.38 -23.27 -0.21
CA SER A 49 21.06 -24.49 0.23
C SER A 49 20.85 -25.71 -0.68
N THR A 50 19.89 -25.67 -1.60
CA THR A 50 19.54 -26.78 -2.52
C THR A 50 20.09 -26.62 -3.94
N GLY A 51 20.70 -25.47 -4.27
CA GLY A 51 21.25 -25.14 -5.59
C GLY A 51 20.93 -23.72 -6.05
N GLU A 52 21.19 -23.43 -7.32
CA GLU A 52 20.92 -22.10 -7.88
C GLU A 52 19.43 -21.77 -7.82
N LEU A 53 19.07 -20.66 -7.16
CA LEU A 53 17.69 -20.20 -6.97
C LEU A 53 16.94 -20.05 -8.31
N GLU A 54 17.66 -19.63 -9.36
CA GLU A 54 17.11 -19.39 -10.69
C GLU A 54 16.58 -20.67 -11.36
N GLU A 55 17.21 -21.82 -11.11
CA GLU A 55 16.83 -23.11 -11.68
C GLU A 55 15.83 -23.88 -10.80
N ASN A 56 15.58 -23.42 -9.58
CA ASN A 56 14.70 -24.12 -8.64
C ASN A 56 13.23 -23.90 -8.98
N TRP A 57 12.58 -24.93 -9.55
CA TRP A 57 11.19 -24.90 -9.94
C TRP A 57 10.21 -24.67 -8.78
N ASP A 58 10.49 -25.26 -7.63
CA ASP A 58 9.62 -25.16 -6.45
C ASP A 58 9.66 -23.75 -5.87
N PHE A 59 10.80 -23.08 -5.90
CA PHE A 59 10.93 -21.68 -5.52
C PHE A 59 10.16 -20.78 -6.48
N ARG A 60 10.31 -20.98 -7.80
CA ARG A 60 9.58 -20.22 -8.81
C ARG A 60 8.07 -20.35 -8.65
N LEU A 61 7.58 -21.58 -8.43
CA LEU A 61 6.16 -21.83 -8.19
C LEU A 61 5.67 -21.14 -6.93
N SER A 62 6.45 -21.19 -5.85
CA SER A 62 6.11 -20.48 -4.61
C SER A 62 6.06 -18.98 -4.79
N LEU A 63 6.98 -18.42 -5.58
CA LEU A 63 7.04 -17.00 -5.90
C LEU A 63 5.82 -16.55 -6.74
N SER A 64 5.38 -17.35 -7.72
CA SER A 64 4.21 -17.05 -8.54
C SER A 64 2.92 -17.10 -7.72
N LEU A 65 2.76 -18.08 -6.84
CA LEU A 65 1.62 -18.17 -5.93
C LEU A 65 1.53 -16.97 -4.97
N PHE A 66 2.68 -16.42 -4.58
CA PHE A 66 2.75 -15.23 -3.74
C PHE A 66 2.12 -14.01 -4.43
N SER A 67 2.38 -13.81 -5.71
CA SER A 67 1.81 -12.71 -6.50
C SER A 67 0.30 -12.79 -6.63
N ASP A 68 -0.24 -13.99 -6.84
CA ASP A 68 -1.68 -14.21 -7.03
C ASP A 68 -2.51 -13.88 -5.78
N VAL A 69 -1.93 -14.08 -4.59
CA VAL A 69 -2.63 -13.87 -3.32
C VAL A 69 -2.44 -12.46 -2.78
N GLY A 70 -1.27 -11.84 -3.01
CA GLY A 70 -0.84 -10.63 -2.32
C GLY A 70 -1.15 -9.31 -3.02
N GLU A 71 -1.63 -9.31 -4.28
CA GLU A 71 -1.74 -8.10 -5.11
C GLU A 71 -0.42 -7.30 -5.18
N ALA A 72 0.69 -7.97 -4.94
CA ALA A 72 2.03 -7.45 -4.92
C ALA A 72 2.92 -8.28 -5.85
N GLU A 73 3.83 -7.64 -6.52
CA GLU A 73 4.79 -8.27 -7.40
C GLU A 73 6.13 -8.43 -6.69
N ALA A 74 6.68 -9.64 -6.72
CA ALA A 74 7.96 -9.96 -6.12
C ALA A 74 9.02 -10.13 -7.22
N LEU A 75 10.13 -9.43 -7.06
CA LEU A 75 11.32 -9.52 -7.87
C LEU A 75 12.47 -10.06 -7.01
N VAL A 76 13.19 -11.03 -7.51
CA VAL A 76 14.45 -11.49 -6.92
C VAL A 76 15.57 -11.00 -7.80
N CYS A 77 16.53 -10.34 -7.19
CA CYS A 77 17.71 -9.76 -7.86
C CYS A 77 18.98 -10.44 -7.41
N ASP A 78 19.98 -10.45 -8.28
CA ASP A 78 21.36 -10.85 -7.94
C ASP A 78 22.05 -9.81 -7.05
N GLU A 79 23.31 -10.06 -6.70
CA GLU A 79 24.16 -9.14 -5.90
C GLU A 79 24.36 -7.77 -6.55
N ASN A 80 24.22 -7.66 -7.87
CA ASN A 80 24.36 -6.43 -8.64
C ASN A 80 23.02 -5.69 -8.86
N GLY A 81 21.93 -6.25 -8.36
CA GLY A 81 20.57 -5.72 -8.50
C GLY A 81 19.93 -5.99 -9.86
N PHE A 82 20.41 -6.98 -10.64
CA PHE A 82 19.70 -7.43 -11.84
C PHE A 82 18.61 -8.42 -11.45
N VAL A 83 17.42 -8.24 -11.99
CA VAL A 83 16.27 -9.11 -11.76
C VAL A 83 16.55 -10.48 -12.43
N VAL A 84 16.61 -11.52 -11.63
CA VAL A 84 16.82 -12.91 -12.06
C VAL A 84 15.52 -13.71 -12.04
N LEU A 85 14.61 -13.40 -11.12
CA LEU A 85 13.29 -14.02 -11.03
C LEU A 85 12.21 -12.97 -10.79
N CYS A 86 11.03 -13.23 -11.34
CA CYS A 86 9.84 -12.40 -11.16
C CYS A 86 8.65 -13.31 -10.81
N SER A 87 7.77 -12.82 -9.94
CA SER A 87 6.52 -13.51 -9.60
C SER A 87 5.47 -13.49 -10.71
N CYS A 88 5.70 -12.74 -11.80
CA CYS A 88 4.83 -12.81 -12.95
C CYS A 88 4.91 -14.21 -13.60
N ASP A 89 3.74 -14.77 -13.93
CA ASP A 89 3.59 -16.16 -14.41
C ASP A 89 4.10 -16.37 -15.86
N GLU A 90 4.80 -15.39 -16.45
CA GLU A 90 5.30 -15.44 -17.81
C GLU A 90 6.75 -15.90 -17.85
N PHE A 91 7.00 -16.99 -18.59
CA PHE A 91 8.36 -17.50 -18.87
C PHE A 91 9.29 -16.47 -19.52
N ASN A 92 8.76 -15.40 -20.06
CA ASN A 92 9.49 -14.33 -20.74
C ASN A 92 9.09 -12.95 -20.18
N CYS A 93 9.17 -12.82 -18.86
CA CYS A 93 8.84 -11.59 -18.15
C CYS A 93 9.80 -10.47 -18.58
N GLU A 94 9.26 -9.32 -18.96
CA GLU A 94 10.03 -8.15 -19.39
C GLU A 94 10.92 -7.56 -18.27
N HIS A 95 10.69 -7.96 -17.04
CA HIS A 95 11.46 -7.51 -15.87
C HIS A 95 12.80 -8.24 -15.72
N ILE A 96 12.91 -9.49 -16.22
CA ILE A 96 14.12 -10.30 -16.10
C ILE A 96 15.26 -9.64 -16.88
N GLY A 97 16.44 -9.55 -16.24
CA GLY A 97 17.63 -8.90 -16.79
C GLY A 97 17.63 -7.37 -16.67
N ARG A 98 16.56 -6.73 -16.18
CA ARG A 98 16.58 -5.30 -15.87
C ARG A 98 17.24 -5.06 -14.51
N GLN A 99 17.92 -3.93 -14.36
CA GLN A 99 18.56 -3.55 -13.11
C GLN A 99 17.65 -2.61 -12.32
N VAL A 100 17.46 -2.92 -11.04
CA VAL A 100 16.78 -2.02 -10.09
C VAL A 100 17.68 -0.81 -9.78
N ASP A 101 17.09 0.20 -9.15
CA ASP A 101 17.83 1.42 -8.78
C ASP A 101 18.98 1.10 -7.80
N ALA A 102 20.21 1.46 -8.15
CA ALA A 102 21.39 1.25 -7.30
C ALA A 102 21.26 1.88 -5.91
N ASN A 103 20.54 3.01 -5.79
CA ASN A 103 20.27 3.62 -4.48
C ASN A 103 19.39 2.71 -3.61
N LEU A 104 18.49 1.92 -4.21
CA LEU A 104 17.67 0.94 -3.48
C LEU A 104 18.55 -0.11 -2.83
N ILE A 105 19.48 -0.68 -3.58
CA ILE A 105 20.44 -1.68 -3.07
C ILE A 105 21.28 -1.10 -1.94
N THR A 106 21.84 0.10 -2.14
CA THR A 106 22.62 0.79 -1.10
C THR A 106 21.82 1.03 0.18
N GLU A 107 20.53 1.37 0.08
CA GLU A 107 19.65 1.53 1.23
C GLU A 107 19.39 0.20 1.95
N ILE A 108 19.20 -0.89 1.20
CA ILE A 108 19.00 -2.23 1.75
C ILE A 108 20.25 -2.67 2.51
N ASP A 109 21.45 -2.51 1.91
CA ASP A 109 22.72 -2.88 2.55
C ASP A 109 22.99 -2.09 3.84
N ALA A 110 22.61 -0.80 3.85
CA ALA A 110 22.85 0.04 5.01
C ALA A 110 21.90 -0.22 6.18
N SER A 111 20.67 -0.66 5.93
CA SER A 111 19.60 -0.74 6.95
C SER A 111 19.00 -2.15 7.12
N GLY A 112 19.35 -3.11 6.26
CA GLY A 112 18.77 -4.45 6.23
C GLY A 112 17.36 -4.51 5.64
N GLU A 113 16.72 -3.37 5.45
CA GLU A 113 15.40 -3.26 4.80
C GLU A 113 15.19 -1.85 4.24
N THR A 114 14.33 -1.71 3.24
CA THR A 114 13.91 -0.41 2.75
C THR A 114 12.44 -0.38 2.42
N PHE A 115 11.83 0.81 2.54
CA PHE A 115 10.47 1.09 2.06
C PHE A 115 10.41 2.48 1.44
N ARG A 116 10.10 2.53 0.14
CA ARG A 116 9.99 3.80 -0.59
C ARG A 116 8.90 3.78 -1.66
N VAL A 117 8.71 4.90 -2.32
CA VAL A 117 7.84 5.03 -3.49
C VAL A 117 8.71 5.35 -4.69
N GLY A 118 8.54 4.60 -5.77
CA GLY A 118 9.32 4.77 -6.98
C GLY A 118 8.80 3.95 -8.16
N THR A 119 9.59 3.94 -9.25
CA THR A 119 9.30 3.19 -10.50
C THR A 119 10.29 2.03 -10.72
N LEU A 120 11.14 1.72 -9.74
CA LEU A 120 12.20 0.71 -9.85
C LEU A 120 13.09 0.92 -11.10
N ASN A 121 13.62 2.12 -11.28
CA ASN A 121 14.44 2.48 -12.44
C ASN A 121 13.73 2.28 -13.80
N GLY A 122 12.41 2.51 -13.82
CA GLY A 122 11.59 2.37 -15.03
C GLY A 122 11.20 0.93 -15.37
N ILE A 123 11.37 -0.01 -14.44
CA ILE A 123 10.82 -1.37 -14.56
C ILE A 123 9.29 -1.30 -14.66
N HIS A 124 8.68 -0.36 -13.91
CA HIS A 124 7.24 -0.10 -13.95
C HIS A 124 6.94 1.29 -14.50
N ASP A 125 5.87 1.42 -15.25
CA ASP A 125 5.41 2.70 -15.84
C ASP A 125 4.87 3.68 -14.78
N GLY A 126 4.37 3.17 -13.65
CA GLY A 126 3.75 3.92 -12.57
C GLY A 126 4.57 3.94 -11.28
N LYS A 127 4.22 4.87 -10.38
CA LYS A 127 4.75 4.85 -9.01
C LYS A 127 4.13 3.70 -8.23
N ARG A 128 4.99 2.94 -7.55
CA ARG A 128 4.61 1.83 -6.68
C ARG A 128 5.18 2.01 -5.29
N TYR A 129 4.54 1.41 -4.31
CA TYR A 129 5.17 1.15 -3.01
C TYR A 129 6.15 0.01 -3.18
N ILE A 130 7.36 0.19 -2.68
CA ILE A 130 8.47 -0.73 -2.84
C ILE A 130 9.03 -1.04 -1.46
N ALA A 131 9.13 -2.32 -1.14
CA ALA A 131 9.89 -2.82 0.02
C ALA A 131 10.99 -3.72 -0.49
N GLY A 132 12.16 -3.69 0.16
CA GLY A 132 13.29 -4.51 -0.23
C GLY A 132 14.02 -5.08 0.98
N ARG A 133 14.58 -6.28 0.81
CA ARG A 133 15.42 -6.98 1.79
C ARG A 133 16.57 -7.74 1.12
N PRO A 134 17.71 -7.89 1.82
CA PRO A 134 18.77 -8.77 1.34
C PRO A 134 18.35 -10.24 1.52
N ILE A 135 18.86 -11.10 0.67
CA ILE A 135 18.88 -12.54 0.83
C ILE A 135 20.28 -12.89 1.35
N VAL A 136 20.34 -13.48 2.52
CA VAL A 136 21.61 -13.84 3.17
C VAL A 136 21.78 -15.35 3.14
N SER A 137 22.90 -15.83 2.64
CA SER A 137 23.18 -17.26 2.63
C SER A 137 23.34 -17.79 4.05
N SER A 138 22.60 -18.83 4.40
CA SER A 138 22.67 -19.47 5.72
C SER A 138 24.04 -20.14 5.99
N ASP A 139 24.81 -20.44 4.94
CA ASP A 139 26.10 -21.13 5.05
C ASP A 139 27.29 -20.16 5.22
N THR A 140 27.23 -18.99 4.55
CA THR A 140 28.36 -18.04 4.48
C THR A 140 28.09 -16.73 5.23
N ASP A 141 26.84 -16.42 5.61
CA ASP A 141 26.39 -15.15 6.17
C ASP A 141 26.66 -13.96 5.22
N GLU A 142 26.81 -14.23 3.92
CA GLU A 142 27.00 -13.22 2.88
C GLU A 142 25.69 -12.95 2.14
N THR A 143 25.52 -11.70 1.66
CA THR A 143 24.38 -11.33 0.82
C THR A 143 24.56 -11.95 -0.57
N ILE A 144 23.62 -12.79 -0.97
CA ILE A 144 23.61 -13.48 -2.26
C ILE A 144 22.64 -12.87 -3.27
N GLY A 145 21.88 -11.86 -2.83
CA GLY A 145 20.92 -11.17 -3.66
C GLY A 145 19.93 -10.34 -2.86
N TYR A 146 18.88 -9.88 -3.52
CA TYR A 146 17.88 -9.00 -2.92
C TYR A 146 16.47 -9.40 -3.35
N VAL A 147 15.54 -9.33 -2.41
CA VAL A 147 14.11 -9.39 -2.69
C VAL A 147 13.56 -7.98 -2.76
N VAL A 148 12.81 -7.68 -3.79
CA VAL A 148 12.11 -6.40 -3.96
C VAL A 148 10.63 -6.69 -4.21
N ILE A 149 9.78 -6.30 -3.28
CA ILE A 149 8.32 -6.42 -3.40
C ILE A 149 7.75 -5.06 -3.78
N SER A 150 6.86 -5.04 -4.75
CA SER A 150 6.21 -3.81 -5.19
C SER A 150 4.70 -3.96 -5.31
N SER A 151 3.95 -2.91 -4.93
CA SER A 151 2.49 -2.86 -5.04
C SER A 151 2.05 -1.53 -5.64
N ASP A 152 1.05 -1.57 -6.52
CA ASP A 152 0.54 -0.39 -7.21
C ASP A 152 -0.09 0.60 -6.22
N MET A 153 0.19 1.89 -6.42
CA MET A 153 -0.42 2.98 -5.64
C MET A 153 -1.86 3.27 -6.03
N THR A 154 -2.29 2.87 -7.21
CA THR A 154 -3.64 3.16 -7.72
C THR A 154 -4.72 2.53 -6.86
N GLN A 155 -4.49 1.35 -6.32
CA GLN A 155 -5.44 0.65 -5.44
C GLN A 155 -5.79 1.48 -4.20
N ILE A 156 -4.78 2.04 -3.53
CA ILE A 156 -5.00 2.91 -2.36
C ILE A 156 -5.74 4.19 -2.77
N THR A 157 -5.38 4.75 -3.92
CA THR A 157 -6.01 5.97 -4.44
C THR A 157 -7.49 5.73 -4.76
N ASP A 158 -7.82 4.62 -5.41
CA ASP A 158 -9.19 4.23 -5.74
C ASP A 158 -10.03 3.95 -4.49
N PHE A 159 -9.47 3.22 -3.53
CA PHE A 159 -10.12 2.98 -2.24
C PHE A 159 -10.39 4.31 -1.51
N MET A 160 -9.43 5.21 -1.46
CA MET A 160 -9.58 6.54 -0.88
C MET A 160 -10.66 7.38 -1.57
N GLN A 161 -10.72 7.33 -2.90
CA GLN A 161 -11.73 8.06 -3.66
C GLN A 161 -13.14 7.53 -3.37
N ARG A 162 -13.32 6.21 -3.35
CA ARG A 162 -14.60 5.57 -3.00
C ARG A 162 -15.02 5.88 -1.56
N SER A 163 -14.09 5.74 -0.60
CA SER A 163 -14.35 6.02 0.82
C SER A 163 -14.70 7.49 1.05
N THR A 164 -14.02 8.42 0.37
CA THR A 164 -14.30 9.86 0.44
C THR A 164 -15.70 10.16 -0.13
N SER A 165 -16.07 9.56 -1.25
CA SER A 165 -17.41 9.73 -1.83
C SER A 165 -18.52 9.24 -0.88
N LEU A 166 -18.35 8.07 -0.29
CA LEU A 166 -19.30 7.54 0.70
C LEU A 166 -19.42 8.47 1.92
N PHE A 167 -18.32 9.01 2.41
CA PHE A 167 -18.34 9.99 3.50
C PHE A 167 -19.18 11.22 3.14
N PHE A 168 -19.01 11.78 1.95
CA PHE A 168 -19.80 12.93 1.50
C PHE A 168 -21.29 12.61 1.37
N TYR A 169 -21.67 11.42 0.86
CA TYR A 169 -23.08 11.02 0.80
C TYR A 169 -23.70 10.94 2.18
N VAL A 170 -23.05 10.28 3.12
CA VAL A 170 -23.54 10.18 4.51
C VAL A 170 -23.62 11.56 5.15
N ALA A 171 -22.62 12.40 4.93
CA ALA A 171 -22.57 13.76 5.43
C ALA A 171 -23.74 14.62 4.94
N ILE A 172 -24.11 14.53 3.66
CA ILE A 172 -25.27 15.25 3.08
C ILE A 172 -26.57 14.75 3.73
N ILE A 173 -26.75 13.45 3.89
CA ILE A 173 -27.94 12.87 4.53
C ILE A 173 -28.07 13.36 5.97
N VAL A 174 -27.00 13.34 6.74
CA VAL A 174 -26.99 13.82 8.13
C VAL A 174 -27.31 15.32 8.18
N LEU A 175 -26.76 16.12 7.26
CA LEU A 175 -27.05 17.57 7.19
C LEU A 175 -28.55 17.84 6.92
N VAL A 176 -29.16 17.14 5.95
CA VAL A 176 -30.57 17.28 5.63
C VAL A 176 -31.44 16.89 6.83
N LEU A 177 -31.15 15.79 7.50
CA LEU A 177 -31.87 15.38 8.71
C LEU A 177 -31.73 16.36 9.85
N ALA A 178 -30.52 16.90 10.06
CA ALA A 178 -30.27 17.92 11.08
C ALA A 178 -31.05 19.22 10.81
N LEU A 179 -31.11 19.66 9.54
CA LEU A 179 -31.89 20.84 9.15
C LEU A 179 -33.40 20.60 9.31
N ALA A 180 -33.88 19.42 8.93
CA ALA A 180 -35.31 19.05 9.12
C ALA A 180 -35.67 19.02 10.62
N ALA A 181 -34.82 18.43 11.45
CA ALA A 181 -35.03 18.44 12.91
C ALA A 181 -35.01 19.86 13.51
N ALA A 182 -34.06 20.68 13.08
CA ALA A 182 -33.95 22.07 13.54
C ALA A 182 -35.17 22.90 13.16
N THR A 183 -35.71 22.76 11.93
CA THR A 183 -36.92 23.45 11.48
C THR A 183 -38.17 22.97 12.22
N PHE A 184 -38.26 21.64 12.46
CA PHE A 184 -39.37 21.05 13.22
C PHE A 184 -39.40 21.56 14.68
N LEU A 185 -38.27 21.56 15.36
CA LEU A 185 -38.13 22.05 16.73
C LEU A 185 -38.42 23.57 16.81
N SER A 186 -37.91 24.35 15.84
CA SER A 186 -38.16 25.79 15.77
C SER A 186 -39.67 26.09 15.63
N HIS A 187 -40.37 25.31 14.80
CA HIS A 187 -41.81 25.48 14.59
C HIS A 187 -42.61 25.11 15.84
N GLN A 188 -42.24 24.04 16.55
CA GLN A 188 -42.91 23.63 17.79
C GLN A 188 -42.72 24.64 18.93
N LEU A 189 -41.52 25.21 19.06
CA LEU A 189 -41.21 26.20 20.10
C LEU A 189 -41.82 27.58 19.82
N SER A 190 -42.04 27.95 18.55
CA SER A 190 -42.61 29.24 18.18
C SER A 190 -44.15 29.29 18.29
N GLN A 191 -44.87 28.18 18.20
CA GLN A 191 -46.32 28.13 18.31
C GLN A 191 -46.89 28.52 19.69
N PRO A 192 -46.36 28.05 20.83
CA PRO A 192 -46.89 28.43 22.13
C PRO A 192 -46.62 29.90 22.51
N LEU A 193 -45.53 30.51 22.01
CA LEU A 193 -45.23 31.92 22.27
C LEU A 193 -46.16 32.91 21.53
N ALA A 194 -46.66 32.54 20.35
CA ALA A 194 -47.62 33.33 19.59
C ALA A 194 -49.04 33.30 20.15
N ARG A 195 -49.35 32.38 21.10
CA ARG A 195 -50.67 32.32 21.77
C ARG A 195 -50.72 33.05 23.12
N VAL A 196 -49.59 33.56 23.60
CA VAL A 196 -49.48 34.24 24.91
C VAL A 196 -49.26 35.76 24.72
N ALA A 197 -49.05 36.24 23.51
CA ALA A 197 -49.01 37.66 23.12
C ALA A 197 -50.35 38.06 22.49
#